data_91fd7fde4a27eef3513702250673c832
#
_entry.id   91fd7fde4a27eef3513702250673c832
#
_cell.length_a   1.000
_cell.length_b   1.000
_cell.length_c   1.000
_cell.angle_alpha   90.00
_cell.angle_beta   90.00
_cell.angle_gamma   90.00
#
_symmetry.space_group_name_H-M   'P 1'
#
loop_
_entity.id
_entity.type
_entity.pdbx_description
1 polymer ?
#
loop_
_entity_poly.entity_id
_entity_poly.type
_entity_poly.pdbx_seq_one_letter_code
_entity_poly.pdbx_strand_id
1 'polypeptide(L)'
;MKGQETRGFQSEVKQLLHLMIHSLYSNKEIFLRELISNASDAADKLRFRALSNPDLYEGDGELRVRVSFDKDKRTLTISDNGVGMTRDEVIDHLGTIAKSGTKSFLESLGSDQAKDSQLIGQFGVGFYSAFIVADKVTVRTRAAGEKPENGVFWESAGEGEYTVADITKEDRGTEITLHLREGEDEFLDDWRVRSIISKYSDHIALSVEIEKREEKDGETVISWEKINKAQALWTRNKSEITDEEYKEFYKHIAHDFNDPLTWSHNRVEGKQEYTSLLYIPSQAPWDMWNRDHKHGLKLYVQRVFIMDDAEQFMPNYLRFVRGLIDSSDLPLNVSREILQDSTVTRNLRNALTKRVLQMLEKLAKDDAEKYQTFWQQFGLVLKEGPAEDFANQEAIAKLLRFASTYTDSSAQTVSLEDYVSRMKEGQEKIYYITADSYAAAKSSPHLELLRKKGIEVLLLSDRIDEWMMNYLTEFDGKPFQSVSKVDESLEKLADEVDESAKEAEKALTPFIDRVKALLGERVKDVRLTHRLTDTPAIVSTDADEMSTQMAKLFAAAGQKVPEVKYIFELNPDHVLVKRAADTEDEAKFSEWVELLLDQALLAERGTLEDPNLFIRRMNQLLVS
;
A
#
# COMPACT_ATOMS: atom_id res chain seq x y z
N MET A 1 46.30 14.88 27.94
CA MET A 1 45.45 16.04 28.26
C MET A 1 45.51 16.27 29.77
N LYS A 2 46.08 17.37 30.22
CA LYS A 2 46.10 17.73 31.66
C LYS A 2 44.71 18.28 32.01
N GLY A 3 44.01 17.67 32.99
CA GLY A 3 42.72 18.13 33.50
C GLY A 3 41.49 17.46 32.88
N GLN A 4 41.61 16.30 32.22
CA GLN A 4 40.47 15.55 31.74
C GLN A 4 39.72 14.92 32.92
N GLU A 5 38.45 15.31 33.09
CA GLU A 5 37.55 14.80 34.12
C GLU A 5 36.30 14.30 33.43
N THR A 6 35.84 13.10 33.75
CA THR A 6 34.58 12.55 33.29
C THR A 6 33.52 12.76 34.36
N ARG A 7 32.44 13.49 34.03
CA ARG A 7 31.31 13.74 34.95
C ARG A 7 30.05 13.12 34.40
N GLY A 8 29.22 12.59 35.28
CA GLY A 8 27.90 12.13 34.95
C GLY A 8 26.92 13.30 34.71
N PHE A 9 25.98 13.13 33.80
CA PHE A 9 24.88 14.08 33.64
C PHE A 9 23.99 14.08 34.88
N GLN A 10 23.53 15.25 35.30
CA GLN A 10 22.52 15.42 36.33
C GLN A 10 21.17 15.76 35.65
N SER A 11 20.08 15.25 36.20
CA SER A 11 18.73 15.50 35.68
C SER A 11 17.88 16.26 36.69
N GLU A 12 17.11 17.22 36.21
CA GLU A 12 16.06 17.87 36.99
C GLU A 12 14.75 17.11 36.77
N VAL A 13 14.33 16.35 37.79
CA VAL A 13 13.21 15.39 37.71
C VAL A 13 11.91 16.05 37.33
N LYS A 14 11.59 17.22 37.89
CA LYS A 14 10.37 17.96 37.58
C LYS A 14 10.28 18.37 36.11
N GLN A 15 11.41 18.88 35.57
CA GLN A 15 11.50 19.26 34.15
C GLN A 15 11.37 18.04 33.23
N LEU A 16 11.98 16.95 33.60
CA LEU A 16 11.95 15.71 32.83
C LEU A 16 10.55 15.12 32.78
N LEU A 17 9.83 15.08 33.92
CA LEU A 17 8.43 14.68 33.98
C LEU A 17 7.54 15.59 33.13
N HIS A 18 7.75 16.89 33.20
CA HIS A 18 7.00 17.85 32.39
C HIS A 18 7.18 17.60 30.89
N LEU A 19 8.40 17.35 30.43
CA LEU A 19 8.69 16.99 29.05
C LEU A 19 8.04 15.67 28.65
N MET A 20 8.11 14.66 29.51
CA MET A 20 7.47 13.37 29.26
C MET A 20 5.94 13.48 29.15
N ILE A 21 5.32 14.25 30.04
CA ILE A 21 3.87 14.42 30.06
C ILE A 21 3.36 15.22 28.86
N HIS A 22 4.06 16.29 28.48
CA HIS A 22 3.56 17.26 27.50
C HIS A 22 4.16 17.15 26.09
N SER A 23 5.24 16.39 25.91
CA SER A 23 5.96 16.35 24.64
C SER A 23 6.07 14.96 24.00
N LEU A 24 5.91 13.88 24.75
CA LEU A 24 6.07 12.52 24.22
C LEU A 24 4.85 12.03 23.42
N TYR A 25 3.66 12.47 23.79
CA TYR A 25 2.41 11.98 23.23
C TYR A 25 1.69 13.07 22.45
N SER A 26 1.42 12.80 21.19
CA SER A 26 0.70 13.72 20.30
C SER A 26 -0.82 13.65 20.50
N ASN A 27 -1.33 12.50 20.94
CA ASN A 27 -2.76 12.25 21.15
C ASN A 27 -3.05 11.88 22.60
N LYS A 28 -3.89 12.68 23.26
CA LYS A 28 -4.22 12.50 24.68
C LYS A 28 -4.89 11.17 24.98
N GLU A 29 -5.73 10.65 24.10
CA GLU A 29 -6.50 9.40 24.33
C GLU A 29 -5.61 8.17 24.57
N ILE A 30 -4.33 8.24 24.23
CA ILE A 30 -3.35 7.16 24.40
C ILE A 30 -3.15 6.77 25.87
N PHE A 31 -3.42 7.66 26.81
CA PHE A 31 -3.29 7.33 28.23
C PHE A 31 -4.08 6.07 28.60
N LEU A 32 -5.28 5.91 28.06
CA LEU A 32 -6.13 4.75 28.37
C LEU A 32 -5.55 3.46 27.74
N ARG A 33 -5.04 3.56 26.53
CA ARG A 33 -4.28 2.45 25.90
C ARG A 33 -3.13 1.98 26.79
N GLU A 34 -2.34 2.91 27.28
CA GLU A 34 -1.17 2.60 28.11
C GLU A 34 -1.54 1.96 29.45
N LEU A 35 -2.56 2.48 30.11
CA LEU A 35 -3.02 1.93 31.39
C LEU A 35 -3.65 0.54 31.24
N ILE A 36 -4.42 0.31 30.19
CA ILE A 36 -4.99 -1.02 29.89
C ILE A 36 -3.87 -2.00 29.50
N SER A 37 -2.87 -1.57 28.75
CA SER A 37 -1.69 -2.38 28.42
C SER A 37 -0.92 -2.80 29.67
N ASN A 38 -0.75 -1.91 30.64
CA ASN A 38 -0.14 -2.22 31.94
C ASN A 38 -0.97 -3.23 32.74
N ALA A 39 -2.30 -3.10 32.69
CA ALA A 39 -3.20 -4.08 33.30
C ALA A 39 -3.08 -5.47 32.66
N SER A 40 -2.95 -5.52 31.35
CA SER A 40 -2.70 -6.77 30.60
C SER A 40 -1.37 -7.41 30.99
N ASP A 41 -0.32 -6.63 31.13
CA ASP A 41 0.98 -7.11 31.61
C ASP A 41 0.90 -7.66 33.04
N ALA A 42 0.17 -7.00 33.92
CA ALA A 42 -0.06 -7.46 35.29
C ALA A 42 -0.81 -8.80 35.33
N ALA A 43 -1.78 -8.99 34.45
CA ALA A 43 -2.52 -10.23 34.29
C ALA A 43 -1.60 -11.37 33.81
N ASP A 44 -0.77 -11.11 32.83
CA ASP A 44 0.17 -12.11 32.29
C ASP A 44 1.24 -12.50 33.31
N LYS A 45 1.77 -11.54 34.07
CA LYS A 45 2.70 -11.84 35.18
C LYS A 45 2.07 -12.75 36.22
N LEU A 46 0.79 -12.52 36.54
CA LEU A 46 0.05 -13.42 37.47
C LEU A 46 -0.12 -14.80 36.87
N ARG A 47 -0.50 -14.92 35.60
CA ARG A 47 -0.62 -16.25 34.95
C ARG A 47 0.68 -17.04 35.02
N PHE A 48 1.81 -16.38 34.72
CA PHE A 48 3.13 -17.02 34.82
C PHE A 48 3.46 -17.51 36.23
N ARG A 49 3.27 -16.66 37.23
CA ARG A 49 3.54 -17.02 38.62
C ARG A 49 2.58 -18.13 39.13
N ALA A 50 1.32 -18.08 38.67
CA ALA A 50 0.31 -19.07 39.07
C ALA A 50 0.53 -20.46 38.44
N LEU A 51 1.36 -20.60 37.41
CA LEU A 51 1.76 -21.90 36.88
C LEU A 51 2.46 -22.76 37.94
N SER A 52 3.26 -22.14 38.79
CA SER A 52 3.95 -22.81 39.90
C SER A 52 3.19 -22.71 41.24
N ASN A 53 2.28 -21.76 41.39
CA ASN A 53 1.50 -21.55 42.62
C ASN A 53 0.07 -21.07 42.29
N PRO A 54 -0.86 -21.98 42.00
CA PRO A 54 -2.25 -21.63 41.64
C PRO A 54 -3.02 -20.87 42.74
N ASP A 55 -2.59 -20.93 43.99
CA ASP A 55 -3.20 -20.19 45.10
C ASP A 55 -3.09 -18.67 44.96
N LEU A 56 -2.20 -18.20 44.09
CA LEU A 56 -2.07 -16.77 43.77
C LEU A 56 -3.33 -16.19 43.13
N TYR A 57 -4.17 -17.01 42.51
CA TYR A 57 -5.47 -16.55 41.98
C TYR A 57 -6.49 -16.21 43.07
N GLU A 58 -6.26 -16.63 44.30
CA GLU A 58 -7.14 -16.33 45.46
C GLU A 58 -8.63 -16.66 45.18
N GLY A 59 -8.88 -17.73 44.43
CA GLY A 59 -10.23 -18.18 44.05
C GLY A 59 -10.86 -17.40 42.89
N ASP A 60 -10.16 -16.43 42.31
CA ASP A 60 -10.60 -15.62 41.14
C ASP A 60 -9.58 -15.71 40.02
N GLY A 61 -9.72 -16.70 39.16
CA GLY A 61 -8.88 -16.95 38.00
C GLY A 61 -9.33 -16.21 36.72
N GLU A 62 -10.45 -15.52 36.73
CA GLU A 62 -10.92 -14.72 35.60
C GLU A 62 -10.27 -13.36 35.63
N LEU A 63 -9.21 -13.21 34.86
CA LEU A 63 -8.45 -11.95 34.76
C LEU A 63 -9.18 -10.93 33.90
N ARG A 64 -9.23 -9.71 34.38
CA ARG A 64 -9.95 -8.60 33.73
C ARG A 64 -9.39 -7.25 34.13
N VAL A 65 -9.70 -6.25 33.33
CA VAL A 65 -9.58 -4.84 33.70
C VAL A 65 -10.95 -4.17 33.62
N ARG A 66 -11.26 -3.37 34.59
CA ARG A 66 -12.52 -2.63 34.70
C ARG A 66 -12.29 -1.14 34.63
N VAL A 67 -13.07 -0.48 33.79
CA VAL A 67 -13.02 0.99 33.60
C VAL A 67 -14.33 1.57 34.05
N SER A 68 -14.26 2.59 34.90
CA SER A 68 -15.42 3.33 35.40
C SER A 68 -15.08 4.81 35.54
N PHE A 69 -16.09 5.67 35.50
CA PHE A 69 -15.92 7.08 35.77
C PHE A 69 -17.04 7.63 36.69
N ASP A 70 -16.70 8.68 37.41
CA ASP A 70 -17.61 9.43 38.27
C ASP A 70 -17.59 10.90 37.80
N LYS A 71 -18.72 11.36 37.25
CA LYS A 71 -18.87 12.73 36.74
C LYS A 71 -18.80 13.78 37.83
N ASP A 72 -19.35 13.48 39.00
CA ASP A 72 -19.41 14.45 40.12
C ASP A 72 -18.04 14.67 40.73
N LYS A 73 -17.27 13.58 40.90
CA LYS A 73 -15.89 13.63 41.41
C LYS A 73 -14.85 13.92 40.32
N ARG A 74 -15.26 13.91 39.03
CA ARG A 74 -14.39 14.08 37.87
C ARG A 74 -13.23 13.11 37.87
N THR A 75 -13.52 11.84 38.13
CA THR A 75 -12.54 10.77 38.21
C THR A 75 -12.79 9.68 37.17
N LEU A 76 -11.70 9.13 36.62
CA LEU A 76 -11.70 7.93 35.78
C LEU A 76 -10.86 6.86 36.49
N THR A 77 -11.40 5.67 36.64
CA THR A 77 -10.75 4.58 37.38
C THR A 77 -10.52 3.38 36.48
N ILE A 78 -9.29 2.88 36.49
CA ILE A 78 -8.88 1.66 35.79
C ILE A 78 -8.40 0.67 36.85
N SER A 79 -9.09 -0.48 36.97
CA SER A 79 -8.84 -1.47 38.01
C SER A 79 -8.62 -2.85 37.40
N ASP A 80 -7.48 -3.49 37.68
CA ASP A 80 -7.19 -4.86 37.28
C ASP A 80 -7.13 -5.82 38.49
N ASN A 81 -7.32 -7.09 38.23
CA ASN A 81 -7.13 -8.16 39.21
C ASN A 81 -5.87 -9.01 38.89
N GLY A 82 -4.86 -8.35 38.35
CA GLY A 82 -3.56 -8.96 38.03
C GLY A 82 -2.66 -9.15 39.26
N VAL A 83 -1.37 -9.23 39.01
CA VAL A 83 -0.37 -9.57 40.03
C VAL A 83 -0.25 -8.54 41.16
N GLY A 84 -0.64 -7.28 40.93
CA GLY A 84 -0.46 -6.21 41.90
C GLY A 84 1.01 -5.90 42.19
N MET A 85 1.24 -5.07 43.21
CA MET A 85 2.58 -4.64 43.61
C MET A 85 2.71 -4.61 45.13
N THR A 86 3.89 -5.00 45.63
CA THR A 86 4.29 -4.77 47.02
C THR A 86 4.73 -3.32 47.20
N ARG A 87 4.91 -2.86 48.45
CA ARG A 87 5.39 -1.51 48.76
C ARG A 87 6.74 -1.22 48.10
N ASP A 88 7.68 -2.15 48.16
CA ASP A 88 8.98 -2.00 47.54
C ASP A 88 8.88 -1.91 46.00
N GLU A 89 8.02 -2.71 45.41
CA GLU A 89 7.74 -2.66 43.97
C GLU A 89 7.09 -1.32 43.54
N VAL A 90 6.18 -0.78 44.34
CA VAL A 90 5.56 0.55 44.07
C VAL A 90 6.62 1.64 44.08
N ILE A 91 7.47 1.67 45.08
CA ILE A 91 8.57 2.65 45.19
C ILE A 91 9.53 2.50 44.02
N ASP A 92 9.87 1.29 43.66
CA ASP A 92 10.82 0.98 42.59
C ASP A 92 10.26 1.28 41.19
N HIS A 93 9.03 0.87 40.90
CA HIS A 93 8.42 0.97 39.57
C HIS A 93 7.74 2.32 39.29
N LEU A 94 7.04 2.87 40.27
CA LEU A 94 6.34 4.16 40.13
C LEU A 94 7.18 5.35 40.56
N GLY A 95 8.13 5.11 41.45
CA GLY A 95 9.05 6.12 41.95
C GLY A 95 10.32 6.34 41.10
N THR A 96 10.57 5.48 40.14
CA THR A 96 11.74 5.61 39.23
C THR A 96 11.26 5.80 37.79
N ILE A 97 11.56 6.95 37.23
CA ILE A 97 11.17 7.30 35.86
C ILE A 97 11.93 6.42 34.87
N ALA A 98 11.20 5.95 33.83
CA ALA A 98 11.72 5.10 32.76
C ALA A 98 12.26 3.72 33.25
N LYS A 99 11.77 3.22 34.37
CA LYS A 99 12.04 1.87 34.85
C LYS A 99 10.84 0.96 34.57
N SER A 100 11.05 -0.06 33.74
CA SER A 100 10.00 -1.01 33.38
C SER A 100 10.09 -2.28 34.23
N GLY A 101 9.11 -2.51 35.08
CA GLY A 101 8.95 -3.78 35.78
C GLY A 101 8.67 -4.95 34.84
N THR A 102 8.06 -4.69 33.69
CA THR A 102 7.85 -5.67 32.62
C THR A 102 9.16 -6.10 31.99
N LYS A 103 10.06 -5.17 31.70
CA LYS A 103 11.40 -5.46 31.17
C LYS A 103 12.21 -6.31 32.14
N SER A 104 12.23 -5.93 33.42
CA SER A 104 12.93 -6.68 34.47
C SER A 104 12.34 -8.10 34.63
N PHE A 105 11.05 -8.26 34.49
CA PHE A 105 10.39 -9.56 34.53
C PHE A 105 10.77 -10.43 33.32
N LEU A 106 10.76 -9.88 32.10
CA LEU A 106 11.20 -10.58 30.89
C LEU A 106 12.64 -11.06 30.98
N GLU A 107 13.52 -10.25 31.52
CA GLU A 107 14.93 -10.60 31.73
C GLU A 107 15.12 -11.73 32.75
N SER A 108 14.16 -11.94 33.66
CA SER A 108 14.16 -13.05 34.64
C SER A 108 13.65 -14.37 34.07
N LEU A 109 12.97 -14.34 32.93
CA LEU A 109 12.45 -15.53 32.23
C LEU A 109 13.53 -16.18 31.37
N GLY A 110 13.42 -17.51 31.18
CA GLY A 110 14.23 -18.20 30.16
C GLY A 110 13.85 -17.73 28.75
N SER A 111 14.77 -17.93 27.79
CA SER A 111 14.59 -17.47 26.42
C SER A 111 13.29 -17.93 25.76
N ASP A 112 12.86 -19.15 26.02
CA ASP A 112 11.63 -19.71 25.45
C ASP A 112 10.38 -19.15 26.14
N GLN A 113 10.41 -18.97 27.46
CA GLN A 113 9.31 -18.38 28.21
C GLN A 113 9.12 -16.89 27.89
N ALA A 114 10.21 -16.16 27.65
CA ALA A 114 10.16 -14.77 27.26
C ALA A 114 9.52 -14.58 25.87
N LYS A 115 9.74 -15.52 24.94
CA LYS A 115 9.12 -15.53 23.62
C LYS A 115 7.62 -15.81 23.66
N ASP A 116 7.20 -16.66 24.56
CA ASP A 116 5.78 -17.02 24.74
C ASP A 116 5.01 -15.96 25.55
N SER A 117 5.70 -15.00 26.16
CA SER A 117 5.04 -13.95 26.92
C SER A 117 4.39 -12.91 26.01
N GLN A 118 3.21 -12.45 26.40
CA GLN A 118 2.44 -11.44 25.67
C GLN A 118 2.58 -10.03 26.29
N LEU A 119 3.66 -9.81 27.01
CA LEU A 119 3.90 -8.56 27.74
C LEU A 119 4.16 -7.39 26.77
N ILE A 120 3.52 -6.26 27.04
CA ILE A 120 3.43 -5.11 26.13
C ILE A 120 4.40 -4.01 26.49
N GLY A 121 4.52 -3.64 27.77
CA GLY A 121 5.25 -2.49 28.25
C GLY A 121 6.76 -2.74 28.38
N GLN A 122 7.56 -1.97 27.65
CA GLN A 122 9.04 -2.12 27.66
C GLN A 122 9.79 -0.87 28.12
N PHE A 123 9.20 0.32 27.95
CA PHE A 123 9.91 1.58 28.16
C PHE A 123 9.79 2.17 29.58
N GLY A 124 8.83 1.69 30.38
CA GLY A 124 8.62 2.18 31.75
C GLY A 124 8.10 3.61 31.87
N VAL A 125 7.51 4.14 30.81
CA VAL A 125 7.00 5.53 30.75
C VAL A 125 5.49 5.62 30.52
N GLY A 126 4.86 4.55 30.11
CA GLY A 126 3.42 4.54 29.75
C GLY A 126 2.49 4.98 30.87
N PHE A 127 2.81 4.63 32.11
CA PHE A 127 2.02 5.04 33.28
C PHE A 127 1.91 6.56 33.41
N TYR A 128 2.99 7.29 33.11
CA TYR A 128 3.02 8.76 33.25
C TYR A 128 2.14 9.48 32.22
N SER A 129 1.69 8.79 31.20
CA SER A 129 0.70 9.31 30.25
C SER A 129 -0.62 9.71 30.93
N ALA A 130 -0.94 9.12 32.07
CA ALA A 130 -2.09 9.49 32.89
C ALA A 130 -2.09 10.97 33.28
N PHE A 131 -0.93 11.58 33.49
CA PHE A 131 -0.81 12.99 33.86
C PHE A 131 -1.07 13.96 32.72
N ILE A 132 -1.21 13.48 31.49
CA ILE A 132 -1.65 14.31 30.36
C ILE A 132 -3.07 14.82 30.61
N VAL A 133 -3.93 13.97 31.15
CA VAL A 133 -5.35 14.25 31.38
C VAL A 133 -5.70 14.45 32.85
N ALA A 134 -4.82 14.05 33.77
CA ALA A 134 -5.04 14.12 35.21
C ALA A 134 -4.05 15.08 35.89
N ASP A 135 -4.55 15.89 36.81
CA ASP A 135 -3.72 16.73 37.70
C ASP A 135 -3.27 15.99 38.97
N LYS A 136 -3.91 14.86 39.25
CA LYS A 136 -3.55 13.97 40.35
C LYS A 136 -3.88 12.52 39.97
N VAL A 137 -2.99 11.59 40.28
CA VAL A 137 -3.16 10.15 40.07
C VAL A 137 -2.99 9.43 41.41
N THR A 138 -3.97 8.60 41.74
CA THR A 138 -3.99 7.77 42.94
C THR A 138 -3.92 6.30 42.56
N VAL A 139 -3.03 5.54 43.17
CA VAL A 139 -2.87 4.11 42.94
C VAL A 139 -3.11 3.36 44.25
N ARG A 140 -3.96 2.34 44.18
CA ARG A 140 -4.19 1.39 45.28
C ARG A 140 -3.85 -0.01 44.76
N THR A 141 -2.95 -0.70 45.41
CA THR A 141 -2.48 -1.98 44.91
C THR A 141 -2.21 -2.95 46.05
N ARG A 142 -2.40 -4.23 45.79
CA ARG A 142 -1.98 -5.32 46.66
C ARG A 142 -1.47 -6.48 45.81
N ALA A 143 -0.27 -6.93 46.10
CA ALA A 143 0.32 -8.07 45.40
C ALA A 143 -0.43 -9.37 45.67
N ALA A 144 -0.53 -10.22 44.68
CA ALA A 144 -1.12 -11.55 44.80
C ALA A 144 -0.36 -12.38 45.85
N GLY A 145 -1.10 -13.06 46.72
CA GLY A 145 -0.55 -13.86 47.80
C GLY A 145 -0.23 -13.08 49.09
N GLU A 146 -0.28 -11.74 49.03
CA GLU A 146 -0.11 -10.89 50.21
C GLU A 146 -1.43 -10.76 51.01
N LYS A 147 -1.32 -10.48 52.29
CA LYS A 147 -2.49 -10.23 53.16
C LYS A 147 -3.16 -8.90 52.81
N PRO A 148 -4.49 -8.77 53.08
CA PRO A 148 -5.21 -7.51 52.84
C PRO A 148 -4.57 -6.28 53.49
N GLU A 149 -3.96 -6.43 54.65
CA GLU A 149 -3.29 -5.34 55.40
C GLU A 149 -2.00 -4.85 54.72
N ASN A 150 -1.45 -5.62 53.77
CA ASN A 150 -0.27 -5.27 53.01
C ASN A 150 -0.58 -4.50 51.71
N GLY A 151 -1.76 -3.94 51.59
CA GLY A 151 -2.10 -3.01 50.51
C GLY A 151 -1.27 -1.75 50.58
N VAL A 152 -1.06 -1.12 49.41
CA VAL A 152 -0.23 0.08 49.25
C VAL A 152 -1.02 1.17 48.56
N PHE A 153 -0.91 2.36 49.10
CA PHE A 153 -1.42 3.61 48.50
C PHE A 153 -0.26 4.42 47.95
N TRP A 154 -0.44 4.93 46.75
CA TRP A 154 0.50 5.85 46.10
C TRP A 154 -0.26 7.00 45.48
N GLU A 155 0.23 8.21 45.60
CA GLU A 155 -0.39 9.40 45.01
C GLU A 155 0.65 10.41 44.57
N SER A 156 0.42 11.02 43.42
CA SER A 156 1.27 12.11 42.90
C SER A 156 0.46 13.09 42.08
N ALA A 157 0.92 14.35 42.07
CA ALA A 157 0.46 15.39 41.17
C ALA A 157 1.32 15.48 39.87
N GLY A 158 2.29 14.59 39.70
CA GLY A 158 3.18 14.62 38.53
C GLY A 158 4.21 15.74 38.55
N GLU A 159 4.52 16.30 39.73
CA GLU A 159 5.43 17.42 39.91
C GLU A 159 6.79 17.05 40.53
N GLY A 160 7.16 15.78 40.48
CA GLY A 160 8.43 15.27 40.97
C GLY A 160 8.41 14.70 42.39
N GLU A 161 7.26 14.70 43.05
CA GLU A 161 7.03 14.14 44.37
C GLU A 161 5.87 13.15 44.36
N TYR A 162 5.92 12.17 45.28
CA TYR A 162 4.82 11.23 45.50
C TYR A 162 4.71 10.85 46.97
N THR A 163 3.53 10.40 47.36
CA THR A 163 3.23 9.92 48.69
C THR A 163 2.98 8.41 48.65
N VAL A 164 3.54 7.67 49.58
CA VAL A 164 3.31 6.23 49.77
C VAL A 164 2.80 5.98 51.19
N ALA A 165 1.77 5.13 51.31
CA ALA A 165 1.23 4.71 52.60
C ALA A 165 0.76 3.27 52.54
N ASP A 166 0.64 2.63 53.72
CA ASP A 166 0.04 1.32 53.86
C ASP A 166 -1.49 1.46 53.97
N ILE A 167 -2.20 0.60 53.29
CA ILE A 167 -3.67 0.51 53.34
C ILE A 167 -4.14 -0.93 53.45
N THR A 168 -5.38 -1.13 53.82
CA THR A 168 -6.07 -2.40 53.69
C THR A 168 -6.78 -2.49 52.35
N LYS A 169 -6.48 -3.49 51.55
CA LYS A 169 -7.12 -3.77 50.27
C LYS A 169 -7.46 -5.24 50.18
N GLU A 170 -8.75 -5.53 50.15
CA GLU A 170 -9.26 -6.93 50.17
C GLU A 170 -8.90 -7.69 48.90
N ASP A 171 -9.06 -7.05 47.75
CA ASP A 171 -8.79 -7.69 46.45
C ASP A 171 -7.34 -7.46 46.01
N ARG A 172 -6.76 -8.48 45.35
CA ARG A 172 -5.47 -8.34 44.69
C ARG A 172 -5.58 -7.46 43.46
N GLY A 173 -4.45 -6.96 42.98
CA GLY A 173 -4.34 -6.18 41.76
C GLY A 173 -4.16 -4.71 42.00
N THR A 174 -4.35 -3.92 40.98
CA THR A 174 -4.05 -2.48 40.98
C THR A 174 -5.25 -1.66 40.51
N GLU A 175 -5.59 -0.64 41.30
CA GLU A 175 -6.62 0.33 40.97
C GLU A 175 -5.96 1.70 40.78
N ILE A 176 -6.15 2.31 39.61
CA ILE A 176 -5.62 3.62 39.26
C ILE A 176 -6.78 4.59 39.10
N THR A 177 -6.82 5.65 39.89
CA THR A 177 -7.80 6.71 39.80
C THR A 177 -7.17 8.00 39.28
N LEU A 178 -7.67 8.48 38.16
CA LEU A 178 -7.26 9.73 37.54
C LEU A 178 -8.23 10.83 37.93
N HIS A 179 -7.70 11.88 38.58
CA HIS A 179 -8.46 13.10 38.86
C HIS A 179 -8.27 14.03 37.65
N LEU A 180 -9.30 14.13 36.79
CA LEU A 180 -9.19 14.78 35.51
C LEU A 180 -9.01 16.28 35.62
N ARG A 181 -8.15 16.82 34.77
CA ARG A 181 -7.93 18.27 34.63
C ARG A 181 -9.21 18.95 34.14
N GLU A 182 -9.33 20.22 34.47
CA GLU A 182 -10.35 21.06 33.84
C GLU A 182 -10.19 21.05 32.32
N GLY A 183 -11.31 20.86 31.60
CA GLY A 183 -11.32 20.76 30.14
C GLY A 183 -11.15 19.35 29.59
N GLU A 184 -10.92 18.32 30.41
CA GLU A 184 -10.80 16.93 29.98
C GLU A 184 -12.07 16.08 30.21
N ASP A 185 -13.25 16.73 30.17
CA ASP A 185 -14.54 16.11 30.43
C ASP A 185 -14.97 15.10 29.37
N GLU A 186 -14.33 15.10 28.20
CA GLU A 186 -14.60 14.11 27.15
C GLU A 186 -14.42 12.66 27.62
N PHE A 187 -13.53 12.43 28.60
CA PHE A 187 -13.26 11.10 29.16
C PHE A 187 -14.22 10.69 30.28
N LEU A 188 -15.17 11.53 30.62
CA LEU A 188 -16.29 11.22 31.51
C LEU A 188 -17.55 10.85 30.72
N ASP A 189 -17.40 10.32 29.54
CA ASP A 189 -18.46 9.93 28.63
C ASP A 189 -18.31 8.44 28.24
N ASP A 190 -19.40 7.71 28.38
CA ASP A 190 -19.43 6.26 28.11
C ASP A 190 -19.05 5.94 26.65
N TRP A 191 -19.62 6.67 25.70
CA TRP A 191 -19.32 6.46 24.29
C TRP A 191 -17.85 6.72 23.95
N ARG A 192 -17.29 7.80 24.50
CA ARG A 192 -15.89 8.14 24.26
C ARG A 192 -14.94 7.10 24.82
N VAL A 193 -15.16 6.64 26.04
CA VAL A 193 -14.34 5.59 26.67
C VAL A 193 -14.46 4.28 25.91
N ARG A 194 -15.65 3.87 25.52
CA ARG A 194 -15.87 2.67 24.69
C ARG A 194 -15.14 2.75 23.36
N SER A 195 -15.19 3.90 22.69
CA SER A 195 -14.55 4.10 21.41
C SER A 195 -13.03 3.99 21.49
N ILE A 196 -12.42 4.51 22.54
CA ILE A 196 -10.97 4.40 22.78
C ILE A 196 -10.57 2.94 23.04
N ILE A 197 -11.31 2.23 23.86
CA ILE A 197 -11.04 0.83 24.17
C ILE A 197 -11.17 -0.04 22.91
N SER A 198 -12.22 0.15 22.13
CA SER A 198 -12.42 -0.57 20.87
C SER A 198 -11.34 -0.29 19.86
N LYS A 199 -10.84 0.94 19.79
CA LYS A 199 -9.78 1.31 18.86
C LYS A 199 -8.44 0.67 19.17
N TYR A 200 -8.01 0.70 20.43
CA TYR A 200 -6.64 0.33 20.81
C TYR A 200 -6.51 -1.03 21.47
N SER A 201 -7.53 -1.50 22.14
CA SER A 201 -7.45 -2.62 23.07
C SER A 201 -8.45 -3.75 22.78
N ASP A 202 -9.08 -3.74 21.60
CA ASP A 202 -10.11 -4.73 21.24
C ASP A 202 -9.58 -6.17 21.20
N HIS A 203 -8.31 -6.33 20.83
CA HIS A 203 -7.70 -7.64 20.57
C HIS A 203 -6.72 -8.14 21.63
N ILE A 204 -6.52 -7.40 22.72
CA ILE A 204 -5.67 -7.87 23.82
C ILE A 204 -6.31 -9.09 24.49
N ALA A 205 -5.47 -9.96 25.06
CA ALA A 205 -5.95 -11.20 25.67
C ALA A 205 -6.68 -11.02 27.00
N LEU A 206 -6.84 -9.80 27.46
CA LEU A 206 -7.50 -9.43 28.70
C LEU A 206 -8.92 -8.94 28.43
N SER A 207 -9.89 -9.42 29.21
CA SER A 207 -11.25 -8.89 29.19
C SER A 207 -11.28 -7.46 29.71
N VAL A 208 -11.76 -6.50 28.89
CA VAL A 208 -11.96 -5.12 29.27
C VAL A 208 -13.45 -4.88 29.50
N GLU A 209 -13.79 -4.52 30.72
CA GLU A 209 -15.17 -4.31 31.14
C GLU A 209 -15.40 -2.84 31.49
N ILE A 210 -16.59 -2.34 31.17
CA ILE A 210 -17.03 -0.98 31.54
C ILE A 210 -18.21 -1.08 32.50
N GLU A 211 -18.29 -0.14 33.44
CA GLU A 211 -19.41 -0.05 34.39
C GLU A 211 -20.70 0.34 33.66
N LYS A 212 -21.73 -0.46 33.88
CA LYS A 212 -23.09 -0.20 33.41
C LYS A 212 -24.00 0.03 34.61
N ARG A 213 -24.64 1.18 34.67
CA ARG A 213 -25.62 1.55 35.69
C ARG A 213 -27.02 1.48 35.10
N GLU A 214 -27.88 0.67 35.70
CA GLU A 214 -29.30 0.57 35.34
C GLU A 214 -30.17 0.85 36.56
N GLU A 215 -31.22 1.64 36.41
CA GLU A 215 -32.22 1.79 37.43
C GLU A 215 -33.28 0.68 37.30
N LYS A 216 -33.35 -0.18 38.31
CA LYS A 216 -34.38 -1.23 38.43
C LYS A 216 -35.11 -1.06 39.76
N ASP A 217 -36.42 -0.93 39.70
CA ASP A 217 -37.30 -0.82 40.88
C ASP A 217 -36.91 0.28 41.88
N GLY A 218 -36.32 1.39 41.36
CA GLY A 218 -35.91 2.54 42.19
C GLY A 218 -34.51 2.37 42.82
N GLU A 219 -33.82 1.27 42.55
CA GLU A 219 -32.43 1.05 42.98
C GLU A 219 -31.49 1.06 41.80
N THR A 220 -30.31 1.67 41.95
CA THR A 220 -29.25 1.64 40.95
C THR A 220 -28.52 0.32 41.04
N VAL A 221 -28.63 -0.51 39.98
CA VAL A 221 -27.90 -1.78 39.86
C VAL A 221 -26.66 -1.52 39.02
N ILE A 222 -25.49 -1.85 39.57
CA ILE A 222 -24.17 -1.78 38.87
C ILE A 222 -23.85 -3.16 38.32
N SER A 223 -23.57 -3.21 37.03
CA SER A 223 -23.05 -4.39 36.33
C SER A 223 -21.83 -4.03 35.51
N TRP A 224 -21.11 -5.05 35.07
CA TRP A 224 -19.92 -4.87 34.24
C TRP A 224 -20.15 -5.51 32.87
N GLU A 225 -19.95 -4.73 31.83
CA GLU A 225 -20.14 -5.18 30.45
C GLU A 225 -18.77 -5.34 29.76
N LYS A 226 -18.50 -6.53 29.27
CA LYS A 226 -17.31 -6.78 28.44
C LYS A 226 -17.48 -6.09 27.10
N ILE A 227 -16.52 -5.23 26.71
CA ILE A 227 -16.61 -4.38 25.53
C ILE A 227 -15.54 -4.66 24.49
N ASN A 228 -14.54 -5.50 24.79
CA ASN A 228 -13.55 -5.91 23.81
C ASN A 228 -13.74 -7.36 23.40
N LYS A 229 -13.19 -7.73 22.25
CA LYS A 229 -13.23 -9.12 21.75
C LYS A 229 -12.33 -10.03 22.55
N ALA A 230 -11.27 -9.49 23.16
CA ALA A 230 -10.25 -10.21 23.93
C ALA A 230 -9.62 -11.39 23.16
N GLN A 231 -9.69 -11.34 21.85
CA GLN A 231 -9.10 -12.30 20.92
C GLN A 231 -8.53 -11.57 19.72
N ALA A 232 -7.34 -12.01 19.31
CA ALA A 232 -6.73 -11.60 18.07
C ALA A 232 -6.77 -12.78 17.10
N LEU A 233 -7.58 -12.69 16.07
CA LEU A 233 -7.75 -13.76 15.08
C LEU A 233 -6.41 -14.20 14.49
N TRP A 234 -5.51 -13.26 14.22
CA TRP A 234 -4.19 -13.54 13.64
C TRP A 234 -3.22 -14.31 14.55
N THR A 235 -3.53 -14.46 15.83
CA THR A 235 -2.72 -15.24 16.77
C THR A 235 -3.16 -16.69 16.86
N ARG A 236 -4.33 -17.00 16.30
CA ARG A 236 -4.88 -18.36 16.26
C ARG A 236 -4.17 -19.20 15.19
N ASN A 237 -4.20 -20.50 15.35
CA ASN A 237 -3.70 -21.43 14.35
C ASN A 237 -4.55 -21.33 13.07
N LYS A 238 -3.91 -21.25 11.90
CA LYS A 238 -4.60 -21.18 10.60
C LYS A 238 -5.63 -22.28 10.39
N SER A 239 -5.31 -23.50 10.83
CA SER A 239 -6.19 -24.66 10.68
C SER A 239 -7.49 -24.57 11.46
N GLU A 240 -7.56 -23.69 12.46
CA GLU A 240 -8.72 -23.47 13.32
C GLU A 240 -9.58 -22.29 12.89
N ILE A 241 -9.14 -21.52 11.91
CA ILE A 241 -9.84 -20.34 11.41
C ILE A 241 -10.57 -20.69 10.12
N THR A 242 -11.88 -20.46 10.09
CA THR A 242 -12.70 -20.67 8.89
C THR A 242 -12.57 -19.50 7.92
N ASP A 243 -12.88 -19.74 6.65
CA ASP A 243 -12.93 -18.68 5.62
C ASP A 243 -13.92 -17.58 5.98
N GLU A 244 -15.06 -17.95 6.58
CA GLU A 244 -16.06 -16.98 7.03
C GLU A 244 -15.52 -16.05 8.13
N GLU A 245 -14.73 -16.58 9.06
CA GLU A 245 -14.08 -15.79 10.10
C GLU A 245 -13.05 -14.81 9.50
N TYR A 246 -12.27 -15.23 8.50
CA TYR A 246 -11.35 -14.34 7.78
C TYR A 246 -12.10 -13.21 7.06
N LYS A 247 -13.20 -13.53 6.38
CA LYS A 247 -14.01 -12.54 5.65
C LYS A 247 -14.68 -11.53 6.59
N GLU A 248 -15.27 -11.99 7.67
CA GLU A 248 -15.89 -11.10 8.67
C GLU A 248 -14.85 -10.19 9.35
N PHE A 249 -13.68 -10.72 9.64
CA PHE A 249 -12.59 -9.94 10.20
C PHE A 249 -12.14 -8.84 9.22
N TYR A 250 -12.00 -9.17 7.92
CA TYR A 250 -11.69 -8.18 6.89
C TYR A 250 -12.70 -7.03 6.85
N LYS A 251 -13.99 -7.35 6.83
CA LYS A 251 -15.06 -6.34 6.82
C LYS A 251 -14.97 -5.40 8.01
N HIS A 252 -14.62 -5.94 9.16
CA HIS A 252 -14.46 -5.17 10.38
C HIS A 252 -13.26 -4.22 10.33
N ILE A 253 -12.08 -4.70 9.95
CA ILE A 253 -10.85 -3.89 9.95
C ILE A 253 -10.74 -2.92 8.77
N ALA A 254 -11.28 -3.29 7.62
CA ALA A 254 -11.23 -2.48 6.40
C ALA A 254 -12.44 -1.55 6.25
N HIS A 255 -13.44 -1.66 7.11
CA HIS A 255 -14.72 -0.96 7.00
C HIS A 255 -15.37 -1.15 5.61
N ASP A 256 -15.27 -2.37 5.10
CA ASP A 256 -15.81 -2.79 3.81
C ASP A 256 -16.97 -3.75 4.02
N PHE A 257 -18.03 -3.61 3.23
CA PHE A 257 -19.20 -4.48 3.31
C PHE A 257 -19.08 -5.70 2.39
N ASN A 258 -18.13 -5.68 1.46
CA ASN A 258 -17.90 -6.76 0.50
C ASN A 258 -16.86 -7.76 1.02
N ASP A 259 -16.98 -9.00 0.56
CA ASP A 259 -15.96 -10.01 0.82
C ASP A 259 -14.64 -9.66 0.13
N PRO A 260 -13.49 -9.98 0.72
CA PRO A 260 -12.21 -9.84 0.02
C PRO A 260 -12.07 -10.89 -1.07
N LEU A 261 -11.24 -10.62 -2.08
CA LEU A 261 -10.94 -11.61 -3.13
C LEU A 261 -10.09 -12.77 -2.59
N THR A 262 -9.11 -12.44 -1.79
CA THR A 262 -8.19 -13.41 -1.19
C THR A 262 -7.47 -12.81 0.01
N TRP A 263 -6.82 -13.65 0.79
CA TRP A 263 -6.00 -13.25 1.94
C TRP A 263 -4.82 -14.19 2.14
N SER A 264 -3.86 -13.71 2.92
CA SER A 264 -2.70 -14.47 3.33
C SER A 264 -2.42 -14.21 4.81
N HIS A 265 -2.38 -15.27 5.59
CA HIS A 265 -2.08 -15.23 7.01
C HIS A 265 -0.76 -15.96 7.26
N ASN A 266 0.24 -15.24 7.76
CA ASN A 266 1.59 -15.77 7.95
C ASN A 266 2.17 -15.37 9.30
N ARG A 267 2.75 -16.34 9.98
CA ARG A 267 3.60 -16.13 11.13
C ARG A 267 5.04 -16.42 10.73
N VAL A 268 5.89 -15.45 10.91
CA VAL A 268 7.32 -15.53 10.60
C VAL A 268 8.10 -15.52 11.89
N GLU A 269 8.93 -16.54 12.08
CA GLU A 269 9.83 -16.70 13.22
C GLU A 269 11.28 -16.56 12.76
N GLY A 270 12.13 -15.95 13.59
CA GLY A 270 13.53 -15.77 13.27
C GLY A 270 14.14 -14.54 13.92
N LYS A 271 15.02 -13.85 13.20
CA LYS A 271 15.62 -12.59 13.67
C LYS A 271 14.61 -11.46 13.83
N GLN A 272 13.54 -11.53 13.07
CA GLN A 272 12.40 -10.62 13.12
C GLN A 272 11.15 -11.49 13.21
N GLU A 273 10.46 -11.39 14.34
CA GLU A 273 9.22 -12.13 14.55
C GLU A 273 8.03 -11.21 14.29
N TYR A 274 7.15 -11.67 13.41
CA TYR A 274 5.92 -10.95 13.12
C TYR A 274 4.84 -11.88 12.60
N THR A 275 3.60 -11.46 12.77
CA THR A 275 2.45 -12.04 12.10
C THR A 275 1.88 -11.02 11.12
N SER A 276 1.59 -11.45 9.91
CA SER A 276 0.89 -10.64 8.92
C SER A 276 -0.40 -11.30 8.49
N LEU A 277 -1.44 -10.50 8.35
CA LEU A 277 -2.72 -10.89 7.75
C LEU A 277 -3.05 -9.85 6.69
N LEU A 278 -2.89 -10.26 5.43
CA LEU A 278 -3.02 -9.39 4.26
C LEU A 278 -4.24 -9.78 3.45
N TYR A 279 -4.97 -8.78 2.97
CA TYR A 279 -6.19 -8.95 2.17
C TYR A 279 -6.12 -8.18 0.87
N ILE A 280 -6.68 -8.76 -0.17
CA ILE A 280 -6.94 -8.09 -1.44
C ILE A 280 -8.44 -7.80 -1.52
N PRO A 281 -8.85 -6.52 -1.54
CA PRO A 281 -10.27 -6.15 -1.69
C PRO A 281 -10.86 -6.58 -3.01
N SER A 282 -12.18 -6.74 -3.08
CA SER A 282 -12.90 -7.02 -4.33
C SER A 282 -13.25 -5.77 -5.12
N GLN A 283 -13.18 -4.60 -4.50
CA GLN A 283 -13.58 -3.33 -5.09
C GLN A 283 -12.64 -2.21 -4.68
N ALA A 284 -12.26 -1.38 -5.64
CA ALA A 284 -11.44 -0.21 -5.38
C ALA A 284 -12.24 0.86 -4.62
N PRO A 285 -11.66 1.48 -3.58
CA PRO A 285 -12.29 2.64 -2.96
C PRO A 285 -12.34 3.80 -3.94
N TRP A 286 -13.43 4.58 -3.87
CA TRP A 286 -13.68 5.72 -4.77
C TRP A 286 -12.59 6.80 -4.72
N ASP A 287 -11.90 6.92 -3.58
CA ASP A 287 -10.86 7.92 -3.31
C ASP A 287 -9.43 7.41 -3.53
N MET A 288 -9.24 6.20 -4.08
CA MET A 288 -7.92 5.57 -4.26
C MET A 288 -6.92 6.44 -5.05
N TRP A 289 -7.43 7.31 -5.93
CA TRP A 289 -6.62 8.20 -6.77
C TRP A 289 -6.41 9.60 -6.18
N ASN A 290 -7.02 9.88 -5.02
CA ASN A 290 -6.84 11.15 -4.34
C ASN A 290 -5.46 11.20 -3.66
N ARG A 291 -4.83 12.38 -3.67
CA ARG A 291 -3.53 12.57 -3.00
C ARG A 291 -3.58 12.30 -1.50
N ASP A 292 -4.72 12.59 -0.89
CA ASP A 292 -4.94 12.44 0.55
C ASP A 292 -5.49 11.07 0.92
N HIS A 293 -5.57 10.14 -0.06
CA HIS A 293 -6.02 8.78 0.22
C HIS A 293 -5.06 8.11 1.20
N LYS A 294 -5.59 7.76 2.36
CA LYS A 294 -4.85 7.03 3.38
C LYS A 294 -4.80 5.56 3.01
N HIS A 295 -3.60 5.02 2.99
CA HIS A 295 -3.35 3.63 2.66
C HIS A 295 -2.28 3.05 3.58
N GLY A 296 -2.13 1.75 3.58
CA GLY A 296 -1.18 1.04 4.40
C GLY A 296 -1.85 0.03 5.32
N LEU A 297 -1.02 -0.64 6.11
CA LEU A 297 -1.45 -1.68 7.02
C LEU A 297 -1.70 -1.10 8.42
N LYS A 298 -2.58 -1.77 9.16
CA LYS A 298 -2.70 -1.54 10.59
C LYS A 298 -1.52 -2.16 11.32
N LEU A 299 -0.87 -1.39 12.15
CA LEU A 299 0.25 -1.86 12.96
C LEU A 299 -0.21 -2.16 14.37
N TYR A 300 0.06 -3.38 14.82
CA TYR A 300 -0.09 -3.83 16.20
C TYR A 300 1.25 -4.21 16.80
N VAL A 301 1.39 -4.02 18.09
CA VAL A 301 2.49 -4.55 18.89
C VAL A 301 1.87 -5.32 20.05
N GLN A 302 2.13 -6.62 20.12
CA GLN A 302 1.55 -7.50 21.12
C GLN A 302 0.02 -7.32 21.25
N ARG A 303 -0.67 -7.35 20.08
CA ARG A 303 -2.14 -7.20 19.94
C ARG A 303 -2.71 -5.81 20.29
N VAL A 304 -1.86 -4.86 20.66
CA VAL A 304 -2.26 -3.47 20.91
C VAL A 304 -2.13 -2.67 19.64
N PHE A 305 -3.18 -1.95 19.28
CA PHE A 305 -3.17 -1.07 18.13
C PHE A 305 -2.22 0.11 18.34
N ILE A 306 -1.33 0.32 17.37
CA ILE A 306 -0.34 1.40 17.40
C ILE A 306 -0.70 2.50 16.42
N MET A 307 -0.88 2.15 15.16
CA MET A 307 -1.18 3.12 14.11
C MET A 307 -1.98 2.48 12.99
N ASP A 308 -2.74 3.31 12.31
CA ASP A 308 -3.38 2.99 11.05
C ASP A 308 -2.51 3.49 9.89
N ASP A 309 -2.83 3.03 8.69
CA ASP A 309 -2.21 3.51 7.45
C ASP A 309 -0.68 3.54 7.49
N ALA A 310 -0.07 2.47 8.01
CA ALA A 310 1.39 2.34 8.07
C ALA A 310 1.97 2.13 6.66
N GLU A 311 2.16 3.23 5.96
CA GLU A 311 2.63 3.28 4.55
C GLU A 311 4.05 2.71 4.38
N GLN A 312 4.83 2.68 5.46
CA GLN A 312 6.20 2.15 5.46
C GLN A 312 6.28 0.67 5.10
N PHE A 313 5.20 -0.09 5.25
CA PHE A 313 5.20 -1.54 5.03
C PHE A 313 4.74 -1.97 3.64
N MET A 314 4.25 -1.06 2.84
CA MET A 314 3.73 -1.39 1.52
C MET A 314 4.10 -0.33 0.49
N PRO A 315 4.62 -0.72 -0.70
CA PRO A 315 4.91 0.24 -1.75
C PRO A 315 3.62 0.85 -2.30
N ASN A 316 3.74 2.03 -2.89
CA ASN A 316 2.59 2.79 -3.34
C ASN A 316 1.78 2.08 -4.44
N TYR A 317 2.42 1.30 -5.30
CA TYR A 317 1.70 0.53 -6.32
C TYR A 317 0.87 -0.64 -5.77
N LEU A 318 1.04 -0.98 -4.50
CA LEU A 318 0.26 -1.97 -3.77
C LEU A 318 -0.64 -1.32 -2.69
N ARG A 319 -0.99 -0.05 -2.84
CA ARG A 319 -1.79 0.71 -1.86
C ARG A 319 -3.22 0.19 -1.66
N PHE A 320 -3.68 -0.70 -2.50
CA PHE A 320 -4.96 -1.38 -2.35
C PHE A 320 -4.95 -2.48 -1.27
N VAL A 321 -3.79 -2.96 -0.85
CA VAL A 321 -3.67 -4.02 0.15
C VAL A 321 -4.20 -3.52 1.50
N ARG A 322 -5.04 -4.33 2.12
CA ARG A 322 -5.56 -4.11 3.46
C ARG A 322 -5.05 -5.21 4.40
N GLY A 323 -5.16 -4.96 5.67
CA GLY A 323 -4.76 -5.94 6.68
C GLY A 323 -3.91 -5.34 7.76
N LEU A 324 -3.16 -6.20 8.40
CA LEU A 324 -2.38 -5.84 9.59
C LEU A 324 -1.03 -6.56 9.65
N ILE A 325 -0.18 -5.98 10.47
CA ILE A 325 1.04 -6.59 10.94
C ILE A 325 1.11 -6.45 12.47
N ASP A 326 1.50 -7.51 13.15
CA ASP A 326 1.74 -7.54 14.58
C ASP A 326 3.17 -8.01 14.84
N SER A 327 3.98 -7.15 15.44
CA SER A 327 5.39 -7.44 15.74
C SER A 327 5.83 -6.73 17.01
N SER A 328 6.68 -7.40 17.80
CA SER A 328 7.33 -6.82 18.97
C SER A 328 8.68 -6.15 18.67
N ASP A 329 9.24 -6.39 17.50
CA ASP A 329 10.64 -6.06 17.17
C ASP A 329 10.82 -4.75 16.40
N LEU A 330 9.74 -4.00 16.17
CA LEU A 330 9.77 -2.78 15.37
C LEU A 330 10.33 -1.59 16.13
N PRO A 331 11.11 -0.73 15.47
CA PRO A 331 11.67 0.48 16.05
C PRO A 331 10.61 1.57 16.19
N LEU A 332 9.81 1.48 17.24
CA LEU A 332 8.85 2.52 17.62
C LEU A 332 9.54 3.59 18.45
N ASN A 333 9.02 4.82 18.40
CA ASN A 333 9.39 5.83 19.37
C ASN A 333 8.87 5.46 20.78
N VAL A 334 9.32 6.18 21.80
CA VAL A 334 8.96 5.89 23.20
C VAL A 334 7.45 5.96 23.43
N SER A 335 6.75 6.84 22.73
CA SER A 335 5.28 6.97 22.81
C SER A 335 4.51 5.92 22.02
N ARG A 336 5.18 5.09 21.21
CA ARG A 336 4.57 4.11 20.29
C ARG A 336 3.55 4.72 19.32
N GLU A 337 3.73 5.96 18.95
CA GLU A 337 2.84 6.65 18.00
C GLU A 337 3.43 6.72 16.60
N ILE A 338 4.76 6.65 16.49
CA ILE A 338 5.51 6.84 15.25
C ILE A 338 6.45 5.67 15.04
N LEU A 339 6.39 5.10 13.85
CA LEU A 339 7.34 4.10 13.40
C LEU A 339 8.59 4.81 12.84
N GLN A 340 9.76 4.44 13.34
CA GLN A 340 11.03 4.95 12.84
C GLN A 340 11.47 4.19 11.60
N ASP A 341 11.96 4.91 10.58
CA ASP A 341 12.57 4.26 9.41
C ASP A 341 13.88 3.57 9.82
N SER A 342 13.99 2.30 9.44
CA SER A 342 15.13 1.47 9.80
C SER A 342 15.33 0.34 8.79
N THR A 343 16.47 -0.34 8.89
CA THR A 343 16.73 -1.56 8.11
C THR A 343 15.70 -2.65 8.40
N VAL A 344 15.23 -2.76 9.63
CA VAL A 344 14.17 -3.71 10.04
C VAL A 344 12.88 -3.43 9.28
N THR A 345 12.44 -2.17 9.26
CA THR A 345 11.23 -1.74 8.54
C THR A 345 11.32 -2.00 7.04
N ARG A 346 12.46 -1.67 6.43
CA ARG A 346 12.69 -1.93 5.00
C ARG A 346 12.69 -3.40 4.65
N ASN A 347 13.34 -4.24 5.45
CA ASN A 347 13.35 -5.69 5.23
C ASN A 347 11.95 -6.27 5.33
N LEU A 348 11.17 -5.80 6.29
CA LEU A 348 9.80 -6.21 6.46
C LEU A 348 8.91 -5.79 5.29
N ARG A 349 9.05 -4.56 4.82
CA ARG A 349 8.40 -4.05 3.61
C ARG A 349 8.70 -4.93 2.40
N ASN A 350 9.97 -5.28 2.19
CA ASN A 350 10.38 -6.14 1.08
C ASN A 350 9.76 -7.55 1.18
N ALA A 351 9.73 -8.13 2.37
CA ALA A 351 9.12 -9.43 2.59
C ALA A 351 7.60 -9.42 2.35
N LEU A 352 6.91 -8.39 2.83
CA LEU A 352 5.46 -8.22 2.62
C LEU A 352 5.12 -7.95 1.15
N THR A 353 5.93 -7.16 0.46
CA THR A 353 5.79 -6.91 -0.98
C THR A 353 5.86 -8.22 -1.77
N LYS A 354 6.85 -9.04 -1.53
CA LYS A 354 6.98 -10.35 -2.16
C LYS A 354 5.78 -11.25 -1.85
N ARG A 355 5.30 -11.21 -0.61
CA ARG A 355 4.12 -12.00 -0.21
C ARG A 355 2.87 -11.60 -0.99
N VAL A 356 2.62 -10.32 -1.16
CA VAL A 356 1.49 -9.81 -1.95
C VAL A 356 1.59 -10.24 -3.40
N LEU A 357 2.76 -10.11 -4.02
CA LEU A 357 2.97 -10.54 -5.40
C LEU A 357 2.74 -12.05 -5.57
N GLN A 358 3.16 -12.86 -4.61
CA GLN A 358 2.88 -14.30 -4.59
C GLN A 358 1.38 -14.61 -4.42
N MET A 359 0.67 -13.85 -3.59
CA MET A 359 -0.80 -13.98 -3.43
C MET A 359 -1.52 -13.73 -4.75
N LEU A 360 -1.13 -12.70 -5.47
CA LEU A 360 -1.72 -12.35 -6.76
C LEU A 360 -1.38 -13.39 -7.84
N GLU A 361 -0.15 -13.89 -7.87
CA GLU A 361 0.25 -14.96 -8.77
C GLU A 361 -0.57 -16.24 -8.53
N LYS A 362 -0.74 -16.61 -7.27
CA LYS A 362 -1.57 -17.75 -6.87
C LYS A 362 -3.03 -17.55 -7.26
N LEU A 363 -3.58 -16.37 -7.02
CA LEU A 363 -4.95 -16.04 -7.41
C LEU A 363 -5.16 -16.15 -8.93
N ALA A 364 -4.22 -15.64 -9.72
CA ALA A 364 -4.26 -15.72 -11.17
C ALA A 364 -4.25 -17.18 -11.67
N LYS A 365 -3.53 -18.05 -10.98
CA LYS A 365 -3.38 -19.46 -11.31
C LYS A 365 -4.58 -20.30 -10.90
N ASP A 366 -5.10 -20.08 -9.70
CA ASP A 366 -6.14 -20.91 -9.09
C ASP A 366 -7.56 -20.43 -9.41
N ASP A 367 -7.77 -19.14 -9.65
CA ASP A 367 -9.07 -18.54 -9.93
C ASP A 367 -8.94 -17.34 -10.88
N ALA A 368 -8.90 -17.65 -12.17
CA ALA A 368 -8.75 -16.65 -13.22
C ALA A 368 -9.87 -15.61 -13.25
N GLU A 369 -11.09 -15.99 -12.85
CA GLU A 369 -12.25 -15.09 -12.79
C GLU A 369 -12.10 -14.03 -11.70
N LYS A 370 -11.70 -14.45 -10.50
CA LYS A 370 -11.36 -13.52 -9.40
C LYS A 370 -10.18 -12.64 -9.74
N TYR A 371 -9.17 -13.19 -10.40
CA TYR A 371 -8.02 -12.39 -10.84
C TYR A 371 -8.43 -11.33 -11.85
N GLN A 372 -9.35 -11.64 -12.77
CA GLN A 372 -9.88 -10.66 -13.71
C GLN A 372 -10.66 -9.55 -12.99
N THR A 373 -11.42 -9.88 -11.97
CA THR A 373 -12.08 -8.89 -11.09
C THR A 373 -11.03 -7.99 -10.42
N PHE A 374 -9.97 -8.58 -9.87
CA PHE A 374 -8.85 -7.84 -9.33
C PHE A 374 -8.22 -6.89 -10.35
N TRP A 375 -7.95 -7.39 -11.55
CA TRP A 375 -7.33 -6.61 -12.61
C TRP A 375 -8.19 -5.42 -13.03
N GLN A 376 -9.48 -5.60 -13.17
CA GLN A 376 -10.42 -4.52 -13.50
C GLN A 376 -10.42 -3.41 -12.44
N GLN A 377 -10.27 -3.76 -11.17
CA GLN A 377 -10.29 -2.81 -10.07
C GLN A 377 -8.93 -2.15 -9.83
N PHE A 378 -7.84 -2.90 -9.92
CA PHE A 378 -6.52 -2.47 -9.44
C PHE A 378 -5.43 -2.55 -10.51
N GLY A 379 -5.73 -2.93 -11.72
CA GLY A 379 -4.75 -3.07 -12.80
C GLY A 379 -3.98 -1.79 -13.08
N LEU A 380 -4.65 -0.64 -13.08
CA LEU A 380 -4.01 0.67 -13.28
C LEU A 380 -3.00 1.00 -12.18
N VAL A 381 -3.31 0.67 -10.94
CA VAL A 381 -2.39 0.87 -9.80
C VAL A 381 -1.18 -0.06 -9.93
N LEU A 382 -1.41 -1.32 -10.28
CA LEU A 382 -0.33 -2.30 -10.43
C LEU A 382 0.65 -1.92 -11.55
N LYS A 383 0.18 -1.25 -12.59
CA LYS A 383 1.01 -0.72 -13.68
C LYS A 383 2.00 0.36 -13.26
N GLU A 384 1.86 0.94 -12.09
CA GLU A 384 2.87 1.83 -11.49
C GLU A 384 4.11 1.05 -11.04
N GLY A 385 3.96 -0.24 -10.78
CA GLY A 385 4.98 -1.10 -10.19
C GLY A 385 6.29 -1.22 -10.97
N PRO A 386 6.29 -1.43 -12.29
CA PRO A 386 7.52 -1.55 -13.06
C PRO A 386 8.47 -0.35 -12.95
N ALA A 387 7.93 0.85 -12.76
CA ALA A 387 8.72 2.07 -12.55
C ALA A 387 9.19 2.24 -11.09
N GLU A 388 8.38 1.80 -10.12
CA GLU A 388 8.66 2.00 -8.69
C GLU A 388 9.54 0.91 -8.08
N ASP A 389 9.38 -0.33 -8.53
CA ASP A 389 9.97 -1.51 -7.90
C ASP A 389 10.74 -2.35 -8.91
N PHE A 390 11.94 -1.91 -9.22
CA PHE A 390 12.80 -2.58 -10.18
C PHE A 390 13.18 -4.01 -9.74
N ALA A 391 13.40 -4.22 -8.46
CA ALA A 391 13.78 -5.52 -7.92
C ALA A 391 12.72 -6.62 -8.15
N ASN A 392 11.44 -6.25 -8.22
CA ASN A 392 10.31 -7.15 -8.44
C ASN A 392 9.69 -7.01 -9.83
N GLN A 393 10.36 -6.35 -10.75
CA GLN A 393 9.81 -6.00 -12.07
C GLN A 393 9.31 -7.23 -12.85
N GLU A 394 10.06 -8.33 -12.85
CA GLU A 394 9.65 -9.56 -13.54
C GLU A 394 8.42 -10.21 -12.88
N ALA A 395 8.37 -10.25 -11.57
CA ALA A 395 7.22 -10.75 -10.82
C ALA A 395 5.97 -9.91 -11.11
N ILE A 396 6.11 -8.59 -11.18
CA ILE A 396 5.03 -7.67 -11.53
C ILE A 396 4.58 -7.88 -12.98
N ALA A 397 5.53 -8.03 -13.89
CA ALA A 397 5.25 -8.25 -15.32
C ALA A 397 4.36 -9.48 -15.57
N LYS A 398 4.57 -10.57 -14.82
CA LYS A 398 3.72 -11.77 -14.88
C LYS A 398 2.26 -11.51 -14.49
N LEU A 399 2.02 -10.49 -13.69
CA LEU A 399 0.69 -10.14 -13.18
C LEU A 399 -0.08 -9.20 -14.11
N LEU A 400 0.59 -8.54 -15.04
CA LEU A 400 -0.03 -7.61 -15.98
C LEU A 400 -0.95 -8.33 -16.97
N ARG A 401 -2.04 -7.66 -17.35
CA ARG A 401 -2.99 -8.15 -18.34
C ARG A 401 -3.19 -7.09 -19.42
N PHE A 402 -3.32 -7.53 -20.65
CA PHE A 402 -3.39 -6.68 -21.82
C PHE A 402 -4.55 -7.06 -22.75
N ALA A 403 -5.07 -6.07 -23.44
CA ALA A 403 -5.81 -6.32 -24.67
C ALA A 403 -4.82 -6.70 -25.77
N SER A 404 -5.24 -7.50 -26.73
CA SER A 404 -4.36 -8.04 -27.76
C SER A 404 -5.12 -8.25 -29.07
N THR A 405 -4.39 -8.23 -30.17
CA THR A 405 -4.94 -8.59 -31.49
C THR A 405 -5.40 -10.06 -31.55
N TYR A 406 -4.86 -10.92 -30.68
CA TYR A 406 -5.26 -12.33 -30.62
C TYR A 406 -6.70 -12.51 -30.12
N THR A 407 -7.08 -11.80 -29.09
CA THR A 407 -8.45 -11.89 -28.53
C THR A 407 -9.46 -11.04 -29.28
N ASP A 408 -9.00 -10.05 -30.01
CA ASP A 408 -9.81 -9.04 -30.71
C ASP A 408 -10.93 -8.43 -29.82
N SER A 409 -10.60 -8.21 -28.57
CA SER A 409 -11.47 -7.67 -27.52
C SER A 409 -10.77 -6.57 -26.73
N SER A 410 -11.54 -5.57 -26.30
CA SER A 410 -11.05 -4.50 -25.42
C SER A 410 -10.72 -4.98 -24.00
N ALA A 411 -11.18 -6.16 -23.63
CA ALA A 411 -10.91 -6.74 -22.32
C ALA A 411 -9.42 -7.07 -22.18
N GLN A 412 -8.83 -6.64 -21.06
CA GLN A 412 -7.43 -6.88 -20.74
C GLN A 412 -7.29 -8.24 -20.04
N THR A 413 -7.15 -9.28 -20.84
CA THR A 413 -7.16 -10.67 -20.36
C THR A 413 -5.89 -11.45 -20.70
N VAL A 414 -5.03 -10.91 -21.55
CA VAL A 414 -3.82 -11.57 -22.04
C VAL A 414 -2.65 -11.29 -21.11
N SER A 415 -2.02 -12.34 -20.60
CA SER A 415 -0.76 -12.26 -19.87
C SER A 415 0.44 -12.23 -20.82
N LEU A 416 1.60 -11.79 -20.33
CA LEU A 416 2.83 -11.86 -21.10
C LEU A 416 3.28 -13.31 -21.33
N GLU A 417 3.03 -14.22 -20.40
CA GLU A 417 3.29 -15.64 -20.58
C GLU A 417 2.45 -16.23 -21.73
N ASP A 418 1.18 -15.88 -21.82
CA ASP A 418 0.30 -16.26 -22.93
C ASP A 418 0.81 -15.72 -24.26
N TYR A 419 1.21 -14.45 -24.29
CA TYR A 419 1.81 -13.85 -25.49
C TYR A 419 3.05 -14.62 -25.95
N VAL A 420 4.00 -14.85 -25.05
CA VAL A 420 5.25 -15.57 -25.35
C VAL A 420 4.97 -16.99 -25.85
N SER A 421 3.98 -17.68 -25.29
CA SER A 421 3.58 -19.02 -25.72
C SER A 421 3.06 -19.06 -27.16
N ARG A 422 2.55 -17.94 -27.66
CA ARG A 422 2.00 -17.80 -29.03
C ARG A 422 2.94 -17.11 -30.02
N MET A 423 4.17 -16.77 -29.60
CA MET A 423 5.16 -16.17 -30.49
C MET A 423 5.44 -17.11 -31.68
N LYS A 424 5.57 -16.52 -32.86
CA LYS A 424 5.84 -17.25 -34.08
C LYS A 424 7.32 -17.63 -34.18
N GLU A 425 7.62 -18.66 -34.96
CA GLU A 425 9.00 -19.02 -35.28
C GLU A 425 9.71 -17.83 -35.93
N GLY A 426 10.90 -17.49 -35.42
CA GLY A 426 11.67 -16.33 -35.88
C GLY A 426 11.26 -14.98 -35.29
N GLN A 427 10.20 -14.94 -34.50
CA GLN A 427 9.83 -13.73 -33.76
C GLN A 427 10.75 -13.55 -32.55
N GLU A 428 11.43 -12.40 -32.49
CA GLU A 428 12.44 -12.14 -31.45
C GLU A 428 11.91 -11.22 -30.34
N LYS A 429 10.86 -10.44 -30.62
CA LYS A 429 10.40 -9.36 -29.75
C LYS A 429 8.91 -9.49 -29.42
N ILE A 430 8.53 -8.87 -28.28
CA ILE A 430 7.13 -8.69 -27.89
C ILE A 430 6.66 -7.37 -28.45
N TYR A 431 5.73 -7.40 -29.40
CA TYR A 431 5.22 -6.22 -30.08
C TYR A 431 4.04 -5.62 -29.36
N TYR A 432 4.04 -4.30 -29.24
CA TYR A 432 2.95 -3.54 -28.66
C TYR A 432 2.72 -2.22 -29.41
N ILE A 433 1.55 -1.66 -29.23
CA ILE A 433 1.21 -0.30 -29.65
C ILE A 433 0.54 0.43 -28.47
N THR A 434 0.88 1.71 -28.33
CA THR A 434 0.20 2.63 -27.43
C THR A 434 -0.68 3.59 -28.22
N ALA A 435 -1.90 3.83 -27.77
CA ALA A 435 -2.85 4.72 -28.42
C ALA A 435 -3.79 5.35 -27.39
N ASP A 436 -4.55 6.37 -27.83
CA ASP A 436 -5.50 7.07 -26.95
C ASP A 436 -6.72 6.21 -26.56
N SER A 437 -7.05 5.23 -27.38
CA SER A 437 -8.16 4.33 -27.14
C SER A 437 -7.88 2.93 -27.70
N TYR A 438 -8.63 1.94 -27.24
CA TYR A 438 -8.59 0.61 -27.82
C TYR A 438 -8.92 0.62 -29.31
N ALA A 439 -9.95 1.37 -29.72
CA ALA A 439 -10.35 1.47 -31.12
C ALA A 439 -9.22 2.01 -31.99
N ALA A 440 -8.51 3.05 -31.53
CA ALA A 440 -7.37 3.63 -32.23
C ALA A 440 -6.19 2.63 -32.31
N ALA A 441 -5.91 1.90 -31.26
CA ALA A 441 -4.88 0.88 -31.23
C ALA A 441 -5.21 -0.28 -32.20
N LYS A 442 -6.42 -0.80 -32.13
CA LYS A 442 -6.90 -1.92 -32.94
C LYS A 442 -6.84 -1.64 -34.44
N SER A 443 -7.19 -0.43 -34.84
CA SER A 443 -7.30 -0.03 -36.25
C SER A 443 -6.04 0.65 -36.79
N SER A 444 -4.95 0.69 -36.02
CA SER A 444 -3.72 1.33 -36.47
C SER A 444 -3.13 0.66 -37.70
N PRO A 445 -2.72 1.44 -38.71
CA PRO A 445 -2.04 0.90 -39.90
C PRO A 445 -0.69 0.24 -39.57
N HIS A 446 -0.07 0.55 -38.46
CA HIS A 446 1.15 -0.13 -38.01
C HIS A 446 0.96 -1.65 -37.76
N LEU A 447 -0.27 -2.11 -37.61
CA LEU A 447 -0.59 -3.51 -37.35
C LEU A 447 -0.81 -4.34 -38.62
N GLU A 448 -0.93 -3.74 -39.79
CA GLU A 448 -1.39 -4.41 -41.01
C GLU A 448 -0.53 -5.63 -41.38
N LEU A 449 0.79 -5.48 -41.46
CA LEU A 449 1.69 -6.58 -41.75
C LEU A 449 1.67 -7.66 -40.67
N LEU A 450 1.66 -7.26 -39.43
CA LEU A 450 1.67 -8.17 -38.28
C LEU A 450 0.38 -9.01 -38.23
N ARG A 451 -0.77 -8.41 -38.51
CA ARG A 451 -2.04 -9.12 -38.66
C ARG A 451 -2.02 -10.11 -39.81
N LYS A 452 -1.49 -9.70 -40.96
CA LYS A 452 -1.34 -10.58 -42.13
C LYS A 452 -0.45 -11.78 -41.84
N LYS A 453 0.61 -11.61 -41.06
CA LYS A 453 1.53 -12.67 -40.65
C LYS A 453 1.03 -13.48 -39.43
N GLY A 454 -0.10 -13.11 -38.85
CA GLY A 454 -0.63 -13.74 -37.66
C GLY A 454 0.21 -13.53 -36.39
N ILE A 455 0.98 -12.43 -36.36
CA ILE A 455 1.81 -12.05 -35.21
C ILE A 455 0.97 -11.20 -34.25
N GLU A 456 0.90 -11.63 -33.02
CA GLU A 456 0.16 -10.94 -31.96
C GLU A 456 0.82 -9.61 -31.60
N VAL A 457 -0.01 -8.57 -31.38
CA VAL A 457 0.39 -7.26 -30.89
C VAL A 457 -0.44 -6.90 -29.66
N LEU A 458 0.22 -6.49 -28.60
CA LEU A 458 -0.43 -5.97 -27.40
C LEU A 458 -0.97 -4.57 -27.66
N LEU A 459 -2.24 -4.33 -27.30
CA LEU A 459 -2.95 -3.08 -27.52
C LEU A 459 -3.06 -2.32 -26.19
N LEU A 460 -2.24 -1.29 -26.03
CA LEU A 460 -2.13 -0.51 -24.81
C LEU A 460 -2.81 0.86 -25.01
N SER A 461 -3.90 1.08 -24.27
CA SER A 461 -4.71 2.31 -24.37
C SER A 461 -4.90 3.03 -23.02
N ASP A 462 -4.31 2.55 -21.96
CA ASP A 462 -4.31 3.23 -20.68
C ASP A 462 -3.23 4.33 -20.66
N ARG A 463 -3.56 5.47 -20.06
CA ARG A 463 -2.65 6.62 -20.01
C ARG A 463 -1.29 6.29 -19.40
N ILE A 464 -1.25 5.42 -18.41
CA ILE A 464 -0.01 5.02 -17.74
C ILE A 464 0.87 4.11 -18.60
N ASP A 465 0.33 3.47 -19.63
CA ASP A 465 1.04 2.46 -20.41
C ASP A 465 2.33 2.95 -21.03
N GLU A 466 2.32 4.17 -21.57
CA GLU A 466 3.53 4.77 -22.18
C GLU A 466 4.64 4.97 -21.13
N TRP A 467 4.27 5.43 -19.94
CA TRP A 467 5.18 5.57 -18.81
C TRP A 467 5.72 4.21 -18.37
N MET A 468 4.83 3.23 -18.21
CA MET A 468 5.20 1.87 -17.79
C MET A 468 6.21 1.24 -18.76
N MET A 469 5.99 1.38 -20.07
CA MET A 469 6.85 0.77 -21.09
C MET A 469 8.24 1.40 -21.20
N ASN A 470 8.46 2.58 -20.65
CA ASN A 470 9.80 3.13 -20.52
C ASN A 470 10.67 2.38 -19.51
N TYR A 471 10.06 1.71 -18.54
CA TYR A 471 10.74 0.96 -17.50
C TYR A 471 10.69 -0.54 -17.73
N LEU A 472 9.60 -1.06 -18.26
CA LEU A 472 9.44 -2.45 -18.62
C LEU A 472 9.98 -2.67 -20.04
N THR A 473 11.23 -3.07 -20.14
CA THR A 473 11.94 -3.15 -21.43
C THR A 473 12.03 -4.57 -22.00
N GLU A 474 11.88 -5.59 -21.14
CA GLU A 474 11.95 -6.99 -21.55
C GLU A 474 11.09 -7.87 -20.63
N PHE A 475 10.73 -9.03 -21.14
CA PHE A 475 10.09 -10.10 -20.37
C PHE A 475 10.59 -11.46 -20.89
N ASP A 476 10.97 -12.34 -19.98
CA ASP A 476 11.49 -13.68 -20.30
C ASP A 476 12.64 -13.64 -21.34
N GLY A 477 13.54 -12.67 -21.20
CA GLY A 477 14.66 -12.44 -22.10
C GLY A 477 14.29 -11.86 -23.46
N LYS A 478 13.02 -11.51 -23.69
CA LYS A 478 12.53 -10.98 -24.96
C LYS A 478 12.23 -9.48 -24.82
N PRO A 479 12.86 -8.63 -25.67
CA PRO A 479 12.62 -7.19 -25.64
C PRO A 479 11.20 -6.84 -26.07
N PHE A 480 10.65 -5.78 -25.49
CA PHE A 480 9.46 -5.12 -26.01
C PHE A 480 9.81 -4.20 -27.16
N GLN A 481 8.98 -4.15 -28.19
CA GLN A 481 9.12 -3.27 -29.31
C GLN A 481 7.81 -2.59 -29.68
N SER A 482 7.81 -1.25 -29.66
CA SER A 482 6.70 -0.46 -30.22
C SER A 482 6.65 -0.61 -31.73
N VAL A 483 5.48 -0.95 -32.26
CA VAL A 483 5.27 -1.08 -33.70
C VAL A 483 5.20 0.27 -34.43
N SER A 484 5.03 1.36 -33.70
CA SER A 484 5.07 2.72 -34.26
C SER A 484 6.47 3.31 -34.38
N LYS A 485 7.48 2.60 -33.89
CA LYS A 485 8.89 2.98 -34.02
C LYS A 485 9.60 2.15 -35.07
N VAL A 486 10.57 2.77 -35.74
CA VAL A 486 11.44 2.04 -36.67
C VAL A 486 12.25 0.99 -35.95
N ASP A 487 12.20 -0.23 -36.47
CA ASP A 487 12.94 -1.36 -35.91
C ASP A 487 13.28 -2.38 -37.00
N GLU A 488 14.52 -2.86 -36.97
CA GLU A 488 15.01 -3.84 -37.93
C GLU A 488 14.24 -5.16 -37.89
N SER A 489 13.79 -5.60 -36.69
CA SER A 489 13.03 -6.85 -36.56
C SER A 489 11.66 -6.77 -37.25
N LEU A 490 11.04 -5.60 -37.29
CA LEU A 490 9.79 -5.36 -38.01
C LEU A 490 9.99 -5.38 -39.53
N GLU A 491 11.09 -4.82 -40.00
CA GLU A 491 11.41 -4.79 -41.44
C GLU A 491 11.73 -6.19 -41.96
N LYS A 492 12.39 -7.03 -41.18
CA LYS A 492 12.68 -8.43 -41.52
C LYS A 492 11.44 -9.32 -41.63
N LEU A 493 10.29 -8.91 -41.09
CA LEU A 493 9.02 -9.62 -41.20
C LEU A 493 8.36 -9.45 -42.57
N ALA A 494 8.73 -8.41 -43.33
CA ALA A 494 8.24 -8.23 -44.68
C ALA A 494 8.81 -9.32 -45.62
N ASP A 495 8.00 -9.77 -46.59
CA ASP A 495 8.44 -10.73 -47.59
C ASP A 495 9.55 -10.13 -48.45
N GLU A 496 10.48 -10.97 -48.91
CA GLU A 496 11.48 -10.55 -49.87
C GLU A 496 10.80 -10.09 -51.15
N VAL A 497 11.20 -8.92 -51.61
CA VAL A 497 10.68 -8.33 -52.84
C VAL A 497 11.41 -8.98 -54.02
N ASP A 498 10.65 -9.40 -55.03
CA ASP A 498 11.25 -9.95 -56.24
C ASP A 498 12.03 -8.90 -57.08
N GLU A 499 12.83 -9.35 -58.03
CA GLU A 499 13.63 -8.45 -58.85
C GLU A 499 12.81 -7.41 -59.62
N SER A 500 11.61 -7.81 -60.09
CA SER A 500 10.76 -6.91 -60.87
C SER A 500 10.17 -5.81 -59.97
N ALA A 501 9.80 -6.14 -58.73
CA ALA A 501 9.34 -5.18 -57.75
C ALA A 501 10.47 -4.27 -57.27
N LYS A 502 11.69 -4.74 -57.13
CA LYS A 502 12.88 -3.90 -56.85
C LYS A 502 13.15 -2.89 -57.93
N GLU A 503 13.00 -3.26 -59.20
CA GLU A 503 13.12 -2.33 -60.31
C GLU A 503 11.98 -1.26 -60.32
N ALA A 504 10.76 -1.68 -60.06
CA ALA A 504 9.63 -0.78 -59.92
C ALA A 504 9.81 0.24 -58.80
N GLU A 505 10.39 -0.17 -57.67
CA GLU A 505 10.72 0.71 -56.55
C GLU A 505 11.84 1.69 -56.87
N LYS A 506 12.87 1.27 -57.60
CA LYS A 506 13.92 2.15 -58.07
C LYS A 506 13.36 3.25 -58.98
N ALA A 507 12.34 2.95 -59.76
CA ALA A 507 11.63 3.92 -60.61
C ALA A 507 10.89 5.00 -59.79
N LEU A 508 10.58 4.73 -58.51
CA LEU A 508 9.95 5.68 -57.58
C LEU A 508 10.95 6.59 -56.87
N THR A 509 12.26 6.39 -57.02
CA THR A 509 13.28 7.23 -56.37
C THR A 509 13.11 8.73 -56.71
N PRO A 510 12.86 9.14 -57.96
CA PRO A 510 12.57 10.56 -58.28
C PRO A 510 11.37 11.11 -57.57
N PHE A 511 10.30 10.28 -57.39
CA PHE A 511 9.11 10.65 -56.63
C PHE A 511 9.43 10.89 -55.16
N ILE A 512 10.18 10.00 -54.53
CA ILE A 512 10.60 10.14 -53.13
C ILE A 512 11.44 11.42 -52.96
N ASP A 513 12.34 11.73 -53.89
CA ASP A 513 13.15 12.96 -53.85
C ASP A 513 12.29 14.22 -54.00
N ARG A 514 11.25 14.19 -54.83
CA ARG A 514 10.27 15.29 -54.94
C ARG A 514 9.49 15.50 -53.64
N VAL A 515 9.07 14.41 -53.00
CA VAL A 515 8.38 14.47 -51.69
C VAL A 515 9.28 15.08 -50.63
N LYS A 516 10.53 14.63 -50.55
CA LYS A 516 11.55 15.20 -49.64
C LYS A 516 11.75 16.67 -49.85
N ALA A 517 11.88 17.11 -51.09
CA ALA A 517 12.05 18.50 -51.45
C ALA A 517 10.83 19.37 -51.06
N LEU A 518 9.62 18.82 -51.23
CA LEU A 518 8.37 19.51 -50.89
C LEU A 518 8.21 19.67 -49.37
N LEU A 519 8.42 18.60 -48.62
CA LEU A 519 8.18 18.57 -47.18
C LEU A 519 9.32 19.18 -46.35
N GLY A 520 10.55 19.13 -46.87
CA GLY A 520 11.73 19.70 -46.23
C GLY A 520 11.94 19.21 -44.81
N GLU A 521 12.10 20.13 -43.87
CA GLU A 521 12.32 19.81 -42.45
C GLU A 521 11.07 19.42 -41.66
N ARG A 522 9.91 19.39 -42.30
CA ARG A 522 8.65 18.98 -41.66
C ARG A 522 8.64 17.49 -41.28
N VAL A 523 9.43 16.69 -41.99
CA VAL A 523 9.63 15.26 -41.72
C VAL A 523 11.12 14.97 -41.58
N LYS A 524 11.46 13.92 -40.83
CA LYS A 524 12.84 13.49 -40.64
C LYS A 524 13.41 12.82 -41.89
N ASP A 525 12.60 12.01 -42.52
CA ASP A 525 12.93 11.30 -43.75
C ASP A 525 11.66 10.91 -44.51
N VAL A 526 11.79 10.53 -45.76
CA VAL A 526 10.74 9.96 -46.60
C VAL A 526 11.28 8.70 -47.23
N ARG A 527 10.53 7.59 -47.12
CA ARG A 527 10.93 6.30 -47.67
C ARG A 527 9.74 5.44 -48.07
N LEU A 528 10.00 4.40 -48.82
CA LEU A 528 9.03 3.35 -49.12
C LEU A 528 9.00 2.34 -47.97
N THR A 529 7.84 1.72 -47.76
CA THR A 529 7.68 0.68 -46.77
C THR A 529 6.90 -0.50 -47.33
N HIS A 530 7.24 -1.70 -46.85
CA HIS A 530 6.54 -2.95 -47.15
C HIS A 530 5.67 -3.44 -45.99
N ARG A 531 5.53 -2.62 -44.95
CA ARG A 531 4.75 -2.91 -43.74
C ARG A 531 3.24 -2.64 -43.89
N LEU A 532 2.84 -2.05 -44.99
CA LEU A 532 1.44 -1.68 -45.28
C LEU A 532 0.82 -2.64 -46.28
N THR A 533 -0.48 -2.88 -46.13
CA THR A 533 -1.31 -3.65 -47.07
C THR A 533 -2.35 -2.76 -47.72
N ASP A 534 -3.27 -2.18 -46.97
CA ASP A 534 -4.40 -1.38 -47.46
C ASP A 534 -4.23 0.13 -47.28
N THR A 535 -3.31 0.56 -46.44
CA THR A 535 -3.08 1.94 -46.14
C THR A 535 -1.99 2.52 -47.07
N PRO A 536 -2.17 3.76 -47.63
CA PRO A 536 -1.21 4.35 -48.53
C PRO A 536 0.08 4.87 -47.87
N ALA A 537 -0.02 5.32 -46.62
CA ALA A 537 1.11 5.94 -45.93
C ALA A 537 0.97 5.87 -44.42
N ILE A 538 2.11 5.86 -43.74
CA ILE A 538 2.21 5.98 -42.26
C ILE A 538 3.32 6.98 -41.93
N VAL A 539 3.28 7.45 -40.69
CA VAL A 539 4.40 8.12 -40.05
C VAL A 539 4.92 7.27 -38.91
N SER A 540 6.24 7.18 -38.80
CA SER A 540 6.92 6.43 -37.74
C SER A 540 7.89 7.32 -37.01
N THR A 541 8.21 6.98 -35.76
CA THR A 541 9.28 7.64 -35.02
C THR A 541 10.55 6.80 -35.08
N ASP A 542 11.70 7.49 -35.02
CA ASP A 542 12.99 6.81 -34.89
C ASP A 542 13.10 6.11 -33.52
N ALA A 543 13.96 5.09 -33.43
CA ALA A 543 14.11 4.28 -32.22
C ALA A 543 14.42 5.12 -30.97
N ASP A 544 15.22 6.16 -31.13
CA ASP A 544 15.69 7.02 -30.04
C ASP A 544 14.82 8.29 -29.82
N GLU A 545 13.80 8.49 -30.63
CA GLU A 545 12.92 9.65 -30.50
C GLU A 545 11.74 9.39 -29.55
N MET A 546 11.26 10.49 -28.96
CA MET A 546 10.05 10.48 -28.14
C MET A 546 8.84 10.01 -28.96
N SER A 547 8.08 9.08 -28.42
CA SER A 547 6.83 8.62 -29.05
C SER A 547 5.76 9.72 -29.07
N THR A 548 4.79 9.59 -29.97
CA THR A 548 3.62 10.47 -30.02
C THR A 548 2.87 10.51 -28.69
N GLN A 549 2.68 9.35 -28.04
CA GLN A 549 1.95 9.28 -26.77
C GLN A 549 2.72 9.93 -25.62
N MET A 550 4.05 9.77 -25.57
CA MET A 550 4.88 10.45 -24.58
C MET A 550 4.84 11.97 -24.75
N ALA A 551 4.93 12.46 -26.00
CA ALA A 551 4.80 13.87 -26.30
C ALA A 551 3.45 14.44 -25.83
N LYS A 552 2.36 13.72 -26.04
CA LYS A 552 1.03 14.10 -25.54
C LYS A 552 0.97 14.16 -24.01
N LEU A 553 1.60 13.22 -23.31
CA LEU A 553 1.66 13.21 -21.85
C LEU A 553 2.41 14.43 -21.30
N PHE A 554 3.55 14.77 -21.86
CA PHE A 554 4.31 15.95 -21.47
C PHE A 554 3.56 17.25 -21.77
N ALA A 555 2.93 17.35 -22.91
CA ALA A 555 2.11 18.50 -23.26
C ALA A 555 0.92 18.69 -22.31
N ALA A 556 0.25 17.59 -21.93
CA ALA A 556 -0.83 17.61 -20.95
C ALA A 556 -0.36 18.01 -19.54
N ALA A 557 0.91 17.76 -19.21
CA ALA A 557 1.54 18.21 -17.97
C ALA A 557 2.05 19.66 -18.02
N GLY A 558 1.79 20.39 -19.11
CA GLY A 558 2.23 21.77 -19.28
C GLY A 558 3.71 21.96 -19.61
N GLN A 559 4.41 20.90 -19.96
CA GLN A 559 5.82 20.95 -20.35
C GLN A 559 5.94 21.27 -21.85
N LYS A 560 6.90 22.13 -22.19
CA LYS A 560 7.26 22.36 -23.59
C LYS A 560 8.04 21.15 -24.09
N VAL A 561 7.52 20.51 -25.12
CA VAL A 561 8.16 19.39 -25.80
C VAL A 561 8.57 19.81 -27.21
N PRO A 562 9.76 19.42 -27.68
CA PRO A 562 10.10 19.58 -29.09
C PRO A 562 9.07 18.90 -29.99
N GLU A 563 8.77 19.48 -31.13
CA GLU A 563 7.88 18.86 -32.10
C GLU A 563 8.47 17.52 -32.57
N VAL A 564 7.65 16.47 -32.54
CA VAL A 564 8.08 15.14 -33.01
C VAL A 564 8.24 15.17 -34.52
N LYS A 565 9.44 14.89 -35.01
CA LYS A 565 9.71 14.75 -36.44
C LYS A 565 9.59 13.30 -36.85
N TYR A 566 8.61 13.02 -37.69
CA TYR A 566 8.31 11.67 -38.15
C TYR A 566 9.11 11.30 -39.39
N ILE A 567 9.26 10.00 -39.58
CA ILE A 567 9.64 9.40 -40.86
C ILE A 567 8.34 9.14 -41.62
N PHE A 568 8.24 9.70 -42.81
CA PHE A 568 7.08 9.53 -43.68
C PHE A 568 7.30 8.32 -44.57
N GLU A 569 6.47 7.28 -44.40
CA GLU A 569 6.62 6.01 -45.12
C GLU A 569 5.44 5.78 -46.05
N LEU A 570 5.74 5.48 -47.30
CA LEU A 570 4.78 5.33 -48.37
C LEU A 570 4.69 3.86 -48.84
N ASN A 571 3.47 3.41 -49.11
CA ASN A 571 3.20 2.09 -49.67
C ASN A 571 3.32 2.14 -51.21
N PRO A 572 4.35 1.56 -51.83
CA PRO A 572 4.57 1.65 -53.26
C PRO A 572 3.49 0.97 -54.09
N ASP A 573 2.75 0.05 -53.54
CA ASP A 573 1.70 -0.72 -54.22
C ASP A 573 0.32 -0.08 -54.15
N HIS A 574 0.17 0.98 -53.38
CA HIS A 574 -1.13 1.63 -53.18
C HIS A 574 -1.47 2.56 -54.34
N VAL A 575 -2.71 2.52 -54.82
CA VAL A 575 -3.21 3.32 -55.92
C VAL A 575 -2.99 4.82 -55.74
N LEU A 576 -3.23 5.34 -54.51
CA LEU A 576 -3.05 6.77 -54.23
C LEU A 576 -1.59 7.21 -54.28
N VAL A 577 -0.65 6.35 -53.88
CA VAL A 577 0.80 6.62 -54.01
C VAL A 577 1.21 6.62 -55.49
N LYS A 578 0.73 5.68 -56.27
CA LYS A 578 0.96 5.62 -57.72
C LYS A 578 0.42 6.85 -58.43
N ARG A 579 -0.79 7.31 -58.08
CA ARG A 579 -1.37 8.55 -58.63
C ARG A 579 -0.52 9.78 -58.31
N ALA A 580 -0.06 9.89 -57.07
CA ALA A 580 0.82 11.00 -56.70
C ALA A 580 2.13 10.97 -57.48
N ALA A 581 2.73 9.78 -57.67
CA ALA A 581 3.96 9.59 -58.41
C ALA A 581 3.82 9.96 -59.89
N ASP A 582 2.66 9.64 -60.50
CA ASP A 582 2.36 9.94 -61.91
C ASP A 582 1.90 11.39 -62.17
N THR A 583 1.68 12.19 -61.14
CA THR A 583 1.22 13.56 -61.25
C THR A 583 2.38 14.50 -61.59
N GLU A 584 2.34 15.07 -62.79
CA GLU A 584 3.36 16.00 -63.29
C GLU A 584 3.15 17.44 -62.84
N ASP A 585 1.89 17.88 -62.70
CA ASP A 585 1.54 19.21 -62.23
C ASP A 585 1.96 19.43 -60.80
N GLU A 586 2.81 20.40 -60.56
CA GLU A 586 3.39 20.66 -59.23
C GLU A 586 2.34 21.02 -58.15
N ALA A 587 1.29 21.76 -58.52
CA ALA A 587 0.23 22.12 -57.60
C ALA A 587 -0.60 20.90 -57.17
N LYS A 588 -0.97 20.05 -58.14
CA LYS A 588 -1.68 18.79 -57.85
C LYS A 588 -0.81 17.80 -57.11
N PHE A 589 0.47 17.70 -57.43
CA PHE A 589 1.43 16.88 -56.72
C PHE A 589 1.52 17.28 -55.25
N SER A 590 1.63 18.57 -54.99
CA SER A 590 1.62 19.11 -53.63
C SER A 590 0.34 18.71 -52.85
N GLU A 591 -0.81 18.86 -53.49
CA GLU A 591 -2.10 18.48 -52.88
C GLU A 591 -2.18 16.97 -52.53
N TRP A 592 -1.69 16.08 -53.42
CA TRP A 592 -1.63 14.64 -53.14
C TRP A 592 -0.71 14.31 -51.99
N VAL A 593 0.50 14.88 -51.98
CA VAL A 593 1.48 14.62 -50.92
C VAL A 593 0.98 15.13 -49.58
N GLU A 594 0.41 16.33 -49.53
CA GLU A 594 -0.16 16.88 -48.30
C GLU A 594 -1.35 16.07 -47.80
N LEU A 595 -2.19 15.56 -48.69
CA LEU A 595 -3.28 14.66 -48.32
C LEU A 595 -2.77 13.35 -47.70
N LEU A 596 -1.78 12.73 -48.32
CA LEU A 596 -1.18 11.48 -47.82
C LEU A 596 -0.49 11.67 -46.48
N LEU A 597 0.21 12.79 -46.28
CA LEU A 597 0.83 13.13 -45.03
C LEU A 597 -0.22 13.38 -43.94
N ASP A 598 -1.24 14.15 -44.22
CA ASP A 598 -2.33 14.44 -43.28
C ASP A 598 -3.09 13.18 -42.87
N GLN A 599 -3.34 12.26 -43.79
CA GLN A 599 -3.94 10.95 -43.47
C GLN A 599 -3.06 10.16 -42.47
N ALA A 600 -1.77 10.12 -42.74
CA ALA A 600 -0.81 9.41 -41.86
C ALA A 600 -0.71 10.07 -40.49
N LEU A 601 -0.68 11.39 -40.41
CA LEU A 601 -0.67 12.16 -39.17
C LEU A 601 -1.98 11.99 -38.39
N LEU A 602 -3.12 11.97 -39.07
CA LEU A 602 -4.41 11.75 -38.44
C LEU A 602 -4.50 10.35 -37.79
N ALA A 603 -4.00 9.33 -38.49
CA ALA A 603 -3.95 7.96 -37.96
C ALA A 603 -3.02 7.86 -36.74
N GLU A 604 -1.92 8.58 -36.71
CA GLU A 604 -0.95 8.56 -35.61
C GLU A 604 -1.38 9.41 -34.42
N ARG A 605 -1.84 10.62 -34.66
CA ARG A 605 -2.15 11.62 -33.64
C ARG A 605 -3.60 11.62 -33.18
N GLY A 606 -4.52 11.15 -34.03
CA GLY A 606 -5.97 11.26 -33.82
C GLY A 606 -6.52 12.66 -34.11
N THR A 607 -5.69 13.66 -34.40
CA THR A 607 -6.07 15.04 -34.70
C THR A 607 -5.16 15.65 -35.77
N LEU A 608 -5.64 16.70 -36.43
CA LEU A 608 -4.88 17.55 -37.34
C LEU A 608 -4.90 19.01 -36.87
N GLU A 609 -3.88 19.78 -37.20
CA GLU A 609 -3.86 21.22 -36.91
C GLU A 609 -4.99 21.96 -37.63
N ASP A 610 -5.22 21.65 -38.91
CA ASP A 610 -6.28 22.22 -39.72
C ASP A 610 -7.12 21.12 -40.40
N PRO A 611 -8.09 20.56 -39.70
CA PRO A 611 -8.97 19.53 -40.27
C PRO A 611 -9.78 20.02 -41.47
N ASN A 612 -10.14 21.29 -41.50
CA ASN A 612 -10.94 21.86 -42.60
C ASN A 612 -10.13 21.98 -43.89
N LEU A 613 -8.86 22.28 -43.81
CA LEU A 613 -7.97 22.28 -44.96
C LEU A 613 -7.82 20.86 -45.54
N PHE A 614 -7.65 19.87 -44.69
CA PHE A 614 -7.60 18.47 -45.09
C PHE A 614 -8.88 18.03 -45.81
N ILE A 615 -10.04 18.38 -45.30
CA ILE A 615 -11.35 18.04 -45.91
C ILE A 615 -11.48 18.74 -47.29
N ARG A 616 -11.08 20.00 -47.40
CA ARG A 616 -11.12 20.72 -48.68
C ARG A 616 -10.21 20.10 -49.74
N ARG A 617 -8.97 19.72 -49.39
CA ARG A 617 -8.05 19.00 -50.28
C ARG A 617 -8.62 17.68 -50.73
N MET A 618 -9.15 16.91 -49.81
CA MET A 618 -9.80 15.63 -50.10
C MET A 618 -10.95 15.81 -51.12
N ASN A 619 -11.81 16.78 -50.87
CA ASN A 619 -12.97 17.03 -51.77
C ASN A 619 -12.51 17.50 -53.17
N GLN A 620 -11.50 18.34 -53.25
CA GLN A 620 -10.96 18.80 -54.53
C GLN A 620 -10.34 17.66 -55.34
N LEU A 621 -9.60 16.76 -54.67
CA LEU A 621 -9.00 15.61 -55.35
C LEU A 621 -10.00 14.54 -55.74
N LEU A 622 -11.10 14.39 -55.01
CA LEU A 622 -12.17 13.44 -55.33
C LEU A 622 -13.01 13.85 -56.57
N VAL A 623 -13.11 15.14 -56.87
CA VAL A 623 -13.85 15.67 -58.04
C VAL A 623 -12.96 15.97 -59.26
N SER A 624 -11.65 15.92 -59.10
CA SER A 624 -10.68 16.06 -60.20
C SER A 624 -10.35 14.67 -60.79
#